data_a9dc85e984240f9f70da377f05dd721b
#
_entry.id   a9dc85e984240f9f70da377f05dd721b
#
_cell.length_a   1.000
_cell.length_b   1.000
_cell.length_c   1.000
_cell.angle_alpha   90.00
_cell.angle_beta   90.00
_cell.angle_gamma   90.00
#
_symmetry.space_group_name_H-M   'P 1'
#
loop_
_entity.id
_entity.type
_entity.pdbx_description
1 polymer ?
#
loop_
_entity_poly.entity_id
_entity_poly.type
_entity_poly.pdbx_seq_one_letter_code
_entity_poly.pdbx_strand_id
1 'polypeptide(L)'
;MSYSLAQIGMEAEAEVRVARAEVSEAAFTTEGSRPEEAPKDFFVERNGLRFAGTHLILDLWEAERLDDGPFMEEVLRRCVEAAGATLLHLHIHRFTPNGGLSGVAVLAESHISVHTWPERGYAAFDIFMCGEARPHAAIPILREAFRPRRVTIGEHLRGVF
;
A
#
# COMPACT_ATOMS: atom_id res chain seq x y z
N MET A 1 -12.45 -10.54 31.92
CA MET A 1 -13.10 -9.22 32.04
C MET A 1 -13.54 -8.83 30.65
N SER A 2 -14.85 -8.79 30.45
CA SER A 2 -15.47 -8.51 29.17
C SER A 2 -15.61 -6.98 29.02
N TYR A 3 -14.93 -6.38 28.06
CA TYR A 3 -15.12 -4.97 27.77
C TYR A 3 -16.34 -4.80 26.87
N SER A 4 -17.37 -4.15 27.40
CA SER A 4 -18.59 -3.78 26.70
C SER A 4 -18.31 -2.59 25.76
N LEU A 5 -18.73 -2.71 24.50
CA LEU A 5 -18.67 -1.68 23.46
C LEU A 5 -19.58 -0.45 23.70
N ALA A 6 -20.17 -0.33 24.88
CA ALA A 6 -21.21 0.66 25.18
C ALA A 6 -20.69 1.97 25.81
N GLN A 7 -19.37 2.27 25.78
CA GLN A 7 -18.80 3.49 26.37
C GLN A 7 -18.02 4.38 25.41
N ILE A 8 -18.25 4.28 24.12
CA ILE A 8 -17.81 5.33 23.18
C ILE A 8 -19.07 6.08 22.76
N GLY A 9 -19.42 7.10 23.57
CA GLY A 9 -20.44 8.06 23.21
C GLY A 9 -19.92 8.90 22.03
N MET A 10 -20.40 8.62 20.85
CA MET A 10 -20.33 9.50 19.69
C MET A 10 -21.72 9.55 19.06
N GLU A 11 -22.56 10.41 19.64
CA GLU A 11 -23.63 11.03 18.88
C GLU A 11 -22.97 12.18 18.08
N ALA A 12 -22.69 11.92 16.82
CA ALA A 12 -22.51 12.93 15.82
C ALA A 12 -23.02 12.36 14.51
N GLU A 13 -24.29 12.61 14.23
CA GLU A 13 -24.81 12.53 12.86
C GLU A 13 -24.08 13.56 12.01
N ALA A 14 -22.98 13.14 11.37
CA ALA A 14 -22.35 13.95 10.35
C ALA A 14 -23.14 13.73 9.04
N GLU A 15 -24.04 14.66 8.72
CA GLU A 15 -24.58 14.78 7.37
C GLU A 15 -23.41 14.96 6.39
N VAL A 16 -23.09 13.93 5.61
CA VAL A 16 -22.19 14.03 4.48
C VAL A 16 -22.92 14.80 3.37
N ARG A 17 -22.77 16.10 3.34
CA ARG A 17 -23.16 16.91 2.19
C ARG A 17 -22.18 16.65 1.06
N VAL A 18 -22.61 15.82 0.10
CA VAL A 18 -21.93 15.72 -1.20
C VAL A 18 -22.16 17.04 -1.93
N ALA A 19 -21.16 17.92 -1.91
CA ALA A 19 -21.15 19.10 -2.77
C ALA A 19 -20.98 18.63 -4.23
N ARG A 20 -22.06 18.70 -5.00
CA ARG A 20 -22.03 18.52 -6.44
C ARG A 20 -21.40 19.80 -7.02
N ALA A 21 -20.12 19.71 -7.44
CA ALA A 21 -19.48 20.75 -8.20
C ALA A 21 -20.12 20.79 -9.61
N GLU A 22 -20.81 21.86 -9.94
CA GLU A 22 -21.22 22.15 -11.32
C GLU A 22 -19.95 22.50 -12.11
N VAL A 23 -19.56 21.63 -13.03
CA VAL A 23 -18.48 21.89 -13.99
C VAL A 23 -19.08 22.75 -15.09
N SER A 24 -18.73 24.04 -15.12
CA SER A 24 -19.05 24.91 -16.26
C SER A 24 -18.15 24.51 -17.44
N GLU A 25 -18.74 24.09 -18.55
CA GLU A 25 -18.04 23.94 -19.82
C GLU A 25 -17.61 25.31 -20.34
N ALA A 26 -16.33 25.66 -20.09
CA ALA A 26 -15.67 26.72 -20.84
C ALA A 26 -15.10 26.12 -22.10
N ALA A 27 -15.67 26.48 -23.27
CA ALA A 27 -15.17 26.08 -24.58
C ALA A 27 -13.76 26.67 -24.77
N PHE A 28 -12.74 25.81 -24.73
CA PHE A 28 -11.37 26.17 -25.06
C PHE A 28 -11.13 25.80 -26.52
N THR A 29 -11.01 26.82 -27.41
CA THR A 29 -10.61 26.64 -28.80
C THR A 29 -9.10 26.47 -28.86
N THR A 30 -8.63 25.27 -29.22
CA THR A 30 -7.21 24.96 -29.43
C THR A 30 -6.84 25.13 -30.89
N GLU A 31 -5.97 26.09 -31.17
CA GLU A 31 -5.15 26.08 -32.41
C GLU A 31 -4.02 25.07 -32.27
N GLY A 32 -3.90 24.18 -33.25
CA GLY A 32 -2.72 23.47 -33.69
C GLY A 32 -1.76 22.90 -32.66
N SER A 33 -2.10 21.76 -32.03
CA SER A 33 -1.13 20.96 -31.27
C SER A 33 -0.80 19.66 -32.01
N ARG A 34 0.51 19.29 -31.96
CA ARG A 34 1.00 17.97 -32.33
C ARG A 34 0.13 16.90 -31.66
N PRO A 35 0.00 15.68 -32.26
CA PRO A 35 -0.70 14.61 -31.59
C PRO A 35 -0.02 14.35 -30.24
N GLU A 36 -0.65 14.82 -29.16
CA GLU A 36 -0.27 14.51 -27.80
C GLU A 36 -0.55 13.01 -27.61
N GLU A 37 0.48 12.23 -27.29
CA GLU A 37 0.27 10.83 -26.90
C GLU A 37 -0.81 10.81 -25.83
N ALA A 38 -1.86 10.00 -26.03
CA ALA A 38 -2.93 9.86 -25.05
C ALA A 38 -2.30 9.55 -23.68
N PRO A 39 -2.77 10.21 -22.59
CA PRO A 39 -2.22 9.99 -21.27
C PRO A 39 -2.23 8.50 -20.96
N LYS A 40 -1.08 7.97 -20.54
CA LYS A 40 -0.88 6.55 -20.27
C LYS A 40 -1.81 6.13 -19.15
N ASP A 41 -2.76 5.27 -19.45
CA ASP A 41 -3.68 4.68 -18.50
C ASP A 41 -2.96 3.49 -17.80
N PHE A 42 -2.71 3.61 -16.49
CA PHE A 42 -2.05 2.58 -15.70
C PHE A 42 -3.01 1.52 -15.15
N PHE A 43 -4.24 1.49 -15.62
CA PHE A 43 -5.18 0.42 -15.30
C PHE A 43 -4.70 -0.92 -15.82
N VAL A 44 -4.96 -1.97 -15.03
CA VAL A 44 -4.60 -3.35 -15.35
C VAL A 44 -5.81 -4.05 -15.94
N GLU A 45 -5.59 -4.81 -17.01
CA GLU A 45 -6.59 -5.74 -17.54
C GLU A 45 -6.11 -7.18 -17.29
N ARG A 46 -6.88 -7.95 -16.53
CA ARG A 46 -6.57 -9.34 -16.21
C ARG A 46 -7.87 -10.16 -16.12
N ASN A 47 -7.92 -11.28 -16.85
CA ASN A 47 -9.08 -12.18 -16.86
C ASN A 47 -10.41 -11.49 -17.19
N GLY A 48 -10.38 -10.49 -18.06
CA GLY A 48 -11.58 -9.74 -18.46
C GLY A 48 -12.05 -8.70 -17.42
N LEU A 49 -11.29 -8.49 -16.34
CA LEU A 49 -11.51 -7.41 -15.38
C LEU A 49 -10.53 -6.28 -15.62
N ARG A 50 -11.03 -5.04 -15.58
CA ARG A 50 -10.21 -3.83 -15.60
C ARG A 50 -10.25 -3.17 -14.24
N PHE A 51 -9.06 -2.84 -13.69
CA PHE A 51 -8.93 -2.32 -12.32
C PHE A 51 -7.67 -1.46 -12.17
N ALA A 52 -7.66 -0.56 -11.18
CA ALA A 52 -6.56 0.38 -10.97
C ALA A 52 -5.29 -0.29 -10.45
N GLY A 53 -5.40 -1.29 -9.59
CA GLY A 53 -4.24 -1.97 -9.03
C GLY A 53 -4.58 -3.10 -8.08
N THR A 54 -3.58 -3.90 -7.76
CA THR A 54 -3.67 -5.00 -6.78
C THR A 54 -3.14 -4.52 -5.44
N HIS A 55 -3.93 -4.69 -4.38
CA HIS A 55 -3.56 -4.39 -3.01
C HIS A 55 -3.44 -5.68 -2.21
N LEU A 56 -2.23 -6.00 -1.77
CA LEU A 56 -1.97 -7.11 -0.86
C LEU A 56 -1.87 -6.57 0.57
N ILE A 57 -2.57 -7.23 1.48
CA ILE A 57 -2.52 -6.98 2.93
C ILE A 57 -1.90 -8.23 3.55
N LEU A 58 -0.73 -8.09 4.18
CA LEU A 58 0.01 -9.22 4.72
C LEU A 58 0.22 -9.06 6.22
N ASP A 59 -0.07 -10.12 6.96
CA ASP A 59 0.29 -10.26 8.37
C ASP A 59 1.36 -11.33 8.51
N LEU A 60 2.49 -10.97 9.12
CA LEU A 60 3.56 -11.87 9.49
C LEU A 60 3.52 -12.10 11.00
N TRP A 61 3.44 -13.36 11.43
CA TRP A 61 3.39 -13.74 12.83
C TRP A 61 4.60 -14.61 13.21
N GLU A 62 5.10 -14.43 14.43
CA GLU A 62 6.30 -15.08 14.94
C GLU A 62 7.50 -14.83 14.00
N ALA A 63 7.60 -13.57 13.54
CA ALA A 63 8.62 -13.07 12.65
C ALA A 63 9.82 -12.52 13.42
N GLU A 64 10.99 -12.53 12.78
CA GLU A 64 12.28 -12.12 13.36
C GLU A 64 12.74 -10.77 12.82
N ARG A 65 13.69 -10.10 13.52
CA ARG A 65 14.37 -8.88 13.08
C ARG A 65 13.44 -7.69 12.77
N LEU A 66 12.35 -7.58 13.52
CA LEU A 66 11.32 -6.57 13.30
C LEU A 66 11.66 -5.18 13.85
N ASP A 67 12.79 -5.05 14.56
CA ASP A 67 13.34 -3.80 15.12
C ASP A 67 14.63 -3.33 14.43
N ASP A 68 15.05 -4.02 13.37
CA ASP A 68 16.25 -3.73 12.59
C ASP A 68 15.90 -2.81 11.41
N GLY A 69 15.97 -1.49 11.63
CA GLY A 69 15.61 -0.48 10.62
C GLY A 69 16.41 -0.58 9.32
N PRO A 70 17.76 -0.63 9.36
CA PRO A 70 18.59 -0.81 8.16
C PRO A 70 18.26 -2.08 7.38
N PHE A 71 18.01 -3.18 8.08
CA PHE A 71 17.59 -4.43 7.43
C PHE A 71 16.20 -4.32 6.78
N MET A 72 15.25 -3.70 7.47
CA MET A 72 13.91 -3.44 6.91
C MET A 72 14.02 -2.62 5.62
N GLU A 73 14.87 -1.57 5.61
CA GLU A 73 15.09 -0.76 4.42
C GLU A 73 15.64 -1.59 3.24
N GLU A 74 16.64 -2.43 3.49
CA GLU A 74 17.21 -3.34 2.49
C GLU A 74 16.14 -4.28 1.92
N VAL A 75 15.34 -4.90 2.80
CA VAL A 75 14.27 -5.83 2.40
C VAL A 75 13.21 -5.13 1.55
N LEU A 76 12.79 -3.92 1.92
CA LEU A 76 11.81 -3.16 1.13
C LEU A 76 12.35 -2.81 -0.26
N ARG A 77 13.64 -2.45 -0.39
CA ARG A 77 14.29 -2.22 -1.70
C ARG A 77 14.28 -3.48 -2.56
N ARG A 78 14.60 -4.63 -1.99
CA ARG A 78 14.54 -5.93 -2.69
C ARG A 78 13.10 -6.26 -3.14
N CYS A 79 12.10 -5.97 -2.31
CA CYS A 79 10.70 -6.15 -2.69
C CYS A 79 10.29 -5.28 -3.88
N VAL A 80 10.72 -4.00 -3.88
CA VAL A 80 10.45 -3.05 -4.97
C VAL A 80 11.10 -3.53 -6.28
N GLU A 81 12.37 -3.94 -6.23
CA GLU A 81 13.11 -4.45 -7.40
C GLU A 81 12.44 -5.72 -7.97
N ALA A 82 12.12 -6.69 -7.12
CA ALA A 82 11.48 -7.93 -7.55
C ALA A 82 10.08 -7.71 -8.13
N ALA A 83 9.36 -6.72 -7.63
CA ALA A 83 8.06 -6.32 -8.17
C ALA A 83 8.17 -5.62 -9.53
N GLY A 84 9.35 -5.17 -9.93
CA GLY A 84 9.57 -4.38 -11.15
C GLY A 84 9.06 -2.95 -11.02
N ALA A 85 8.98 -2.43 -9.80
CA ALA A 85 8.51 -1.08 -9.51
C ALA A 85 9.67 -0.08 -9.39
N THR A 86 9.39 1.21 -9.54
CA THR A 86 10.39 2.28 -9.40
C THR A 86 10.28 2.94 -8.04
N LEU A 87 11.36 2.85 -7.24
CA LEU A 87 11.43 3.51 -5.93
C LEU A 87 11.64 5.02 -6.09
N LEU A 88 10.75 5.82 -5.52
CA LEU A 88 10.87 7.29 -5.46
C LEU A 88 11.43 7.76 -4.12
N HIS A 89 10.91 7.21 -3.02
CA HIS A 89 11.32 7.58 -1.66
C HIS A 89 11.13 6.40 -0.72
N LEU A 90 11.99 6.28 0.29
CA LEU A 90 11.85 5.30 1.36
C LEU A 90 12.16 5.96 2.69
N HIS A 91 11.28 5.77 3.66
CA HIS A 91 11.45 6.26 5.02
C HIS A 91 11.09 5.19 6.03
N ILE A 92 11.96 5.01 7.03
CA ILE A 92 11.70 4.13 8.19
C ILE A 92 11.85 4.98 9.45
N HIS A 93 10.83 4.95 10.29
CA HIS A 93 10.84 5.52 11.64
C HIS A 93 10.90 4.41 12.66
N ARG A 94 11.79 4.56 13.65
CA ARG A 94 11.90 3.64 14.79
C ARG A 94 11.32 4.27 16.04
N PHE A 95 10.39 3.57 16.67
CA PHE A 95 9.78 4.01 17.94
C PHE A 95 10.58 3.55 19.15
N THR A 96 10.61 4.39 20.18
CA THR A 96 11.15 4.06 21.49
C THR A 96 10.01 4.00 22.51
N PRO A 97 10.07 3.11 23.52
CA PRO A 97 11.17 2.20 23.85
C PRO A 97 11.15 0.84 23.14
N ASN A 98 10.03 0.44 22.50
CA ASN A 98 9.81 -0.94 22.05
C ASN A 98 10.56 -1.32 20.77
N GLY A 99 11.18 -0.34 20.07
CA GLY A 99 11.94 -0.60 18.87
C GLY A 99 11.10 -0.91 17.63
N GLY A 100 9.75 -0.83 17.71
CA GLY A 100 8.87 -1.02 16.58
C GLY A 100 9.17 -0.05 15.43
N LEU A 101 8.94 -0.49 14.22
CA LEU A 101 9.18 0.29 13.00
C LEU A 101 7.85 0.69 12.35
N SER A 102 7.85 1.87 11.75
CA SER A 102 6.83 2.29 10.81
C SER A 102 7.55 2.82 9.57
N GLY A 103 7.19 2.32 8.40
CA GLY A 103 7.89 2.69 7.19
C GLY A 103 7.03 2.72 5.96
N VAL A 104 7.51 3.44 4.95
CA VAL A 104 6.89 3.52 3.65
C VAL A 104 7.93 3.62 2.55
N ALA A 105 7.78 2.80 1.52
CA ALA A 105 8.41 2.96 0.23
C ALA A 105 7.37 3.55 -0.73
N VAL A 106 7.56 4.80 -1.13
CA VAL A 106 6.77 5.47 -2.16
C VAL A 106 7.35 5.10 -3.51
N LEU A 107 6.53 4.57 -4.38
CA LEU A 107 6.91 4.11 -5.70
C LEU A 107 6.23 4.96 -6.78
N ALA A 108 6.69 4.87 -8.02
CA ALA A 108 5.96 5.44 -9.13
C ALA A 108 4.58 4.75 -9.21
N GLU A 109 3.52 5.50 -8.84
CA GLU A 109 2.09 5.13 -8.81
C GLU A 109 1.72 3.99 -7.85
N SER A 110 2.61 3.66 -6.88
CA SER A 110 2.45 2.51 -5.99
C SER A 110 3.06 2.79 -4.62
N HIS A 111 2.90 1.86 -3.67
CA HIS A 111 3.59 1.95 -2.38
C HIS A 111 3.71 0.59 -1.70
N ILE A 112 4.67 0.50 -0.76
CA ILE A 112 4.73 -0.54 0.26
C ILE A 112 4.80 0.18 1.61
N SER A 113 3.89 -0.13 2.54
CA SER A 113 4.00 0.32 3.91
C SER A 113 4.20 -0.85 4.88
N VAL A 114 4.79 -0.55 6.04
CA VAL A 114 5.05 -1.54 7.09
C VAL A 114 4.87 -0.95 8.47
N HIS A 115 4.30 -1.74 9.37
CA HIS A 115 4.30 -1.52 10.80
C HIS A 115 4.76 -2.78 11.51
N THR A 116 5.57 -2.64 12.57
CA THR A 116 6.08 -3.80 13.31
C THR A 116 5.84 -3.67 14.81
N TRP A 117 5.62 -4.82 15.44
CA TRP A 117 5.51 -5.02 16.87
C TRP A 117 6.50 -6.11 17.28
N PRO A 118 7.80 -5.77 17.51
CA PRO A 118 8.84 -6.75 17.83
C PRO A 118 8.50 -7.60 19.05
N GLU A 119 7.86 -7.00 20.06
CA GLU A 119 7.43 -7.67 21.29
C GLU A 119 6.33 -8.73 21.08
N ARG A 120 5.69 -8.72 19.92
CA ARG A 120 4.66 -9.68 19.49
C ARG A 120 5.15 -10.61 18.40
N GLY A 121 6.36 -10.38 17.86
CA GLY A 121 6.81 -11.05 16.64
C GLY A 121 5.87 -10.79 15.47
N TYR A 122 5.22 -9.62 15.42
CA TYR A 122 4.18 -9.29 14.43
C TYR A 122 4.60 -8.12 13.54
N ALA A 123 4.33 -8.26 12.25
CA ALA A 123 4.45 -7.18 11.28
C ALA A 123 3.26 -7.18 10.31
N ALA A 124 2.78 -5.97 10.01
CA ALA A 124 1.74 -5.71 9.01
C ALA A 124 2.36 -5.00 7.80
N PHE A 125 2.08 -5.52 6.61
CA PHE A 125 2.49 -4.92 5.34
C PHE A 125 1.29 -4.64 4.47
N ASP A 126 1.27 -3.46 3.85
CA ASP A 126 0.37 -3.10 2.76
C ASP A 126 1.20 -2.90 1.50
N ILE A 127 0.85 -3.61 0.42
CA ILE A 127 1.54 -3.54 -0.86
C ILE A 127 0.50 -3.22 -1.93
N PHE A 128 0.44 -1.97 -2.36
CA PHE A 128 -0.45 -1.55 -3.44
C PHE A 128 0.37 -1.24 -4.68
N MET A 129 0.04 -1.91 -5.79
CA MET A 129 0.75 -1.73 -7.05
C MET A 129 -0.22 -1.65 -8.23
N CYS A 130 0.09 -0.72 -9.14
CA CYS A 130 -0.62 -0.45 -10.38
C CYS A 130 0.19 -0.93 -11.59
N GLY A 131 -0.41 -0.89 -12.76
CA GLY A 131 0.26 -1.16 -14.03
C GLY A 131 0.86 -2.57 -14.11
N GLU A 132 2.08 -2.68 -14.61
CA GLU A 132 2.77 -3.95 -14.83
C GLU A 132 3.51 -4.48 -13.60
N ALA A 133 3.55 -3.73 -12.49
CA ALA A 133 4.21 -4.16 -11.28
C ALA A 133 3.55 -5.41 -10.68
N ARG A 134 4.36 -6.27 -10.08
CA ARG A 134 3.97 -7.59 -9.57
C ARG A 134 4.07 -7.65 -8.05
N PRO A 135 3.05 -7.21 -7.30
CA PRO A 135 3.12 -7.14 -5.83
C PRO A 135 3.40 -8.49 -5.17
N HIS A 136 2.94 -9.59 -5.76
CA HIS A 136 3.17 -10.94 -5.23
C HIS A 136 4.65 -11.35 -5.18
N ALA A 137 5.52 -10.71 -5.99
CA ALA A 137 6.95 -10.99 -5.97
C ALA A 137 7.63 -10.56 -4.65
N ALA A 138 7.01 -9.69 -3.87
CA ALA A 138 7.49 -9.30 -2.55
C ALA A 138 7.30 -10.40 -1.49
N ILE A 139 6.29 -11.27 -1.64
CA ILE A 139 5.93 -12.29 -0.63
C ILE A 139 7.09 -13.22 -0.29
N PRO A 140 7.75 -13.91 -1.26
CA PRO A 140 8.86 -14.80 -0.93
C PRO A 140 10.03 -14.08 -0.28
N ILE A 141 10.30 -12.81 -0.63
CA ILE A 141 11.37 -12.00 -0.05
C ILE A 141 11.08 -11.70 1.42
N LEU A 142 9.84 -11.28 1.74
CA LEU A 142 9.41 -11.03 3.12
C LEU A 142 9.47 -12.30 3.98
N ARG A 143 9.07 -13.44 3.42
CA ARG A 143 9.14 -14.72 4.12
C ARG A 143 10.56 -15.17 4.39
N GLU A 144 11.47 -15.03 3.44
CA GLU A 144 12.89 -15.34 3.59
C GLU A 144 13.56 -14.43 4.64
N ALA A 145 13.30 -13.11 4.55
CA ALA A 145 13.93 -12.11 5.39
C ALA A 145 13.51 -12.20 6.85
N PHE A 146 12.21 -12.29 7.12
CA PHE A 146 11.65 -12.23 8.47
C PHE A 146 11.28 -13.58 9.08
N ARG A 147 11.37 -14.69 8.32
CA ARG A 147 11.14 -16.08 8.75
C ARG A 147 9.88 -16.28 9.58
N PRO A 148 8.74 -15.73 9.18
CA PRO A 148 7.51 -15.86 9.96
C PRO A 148 7.05 -17.32 9.99
N ARG A 149 6.50 -17.77 11.12
CA ARG A 149 5.87 -19.11 11.20
C ARG A 149 4.51 -19.13 10.52
N ARG A 150 3.80 -18.00 10.53
CA ARG A 150 2.50 -17.87 9.90
C ARG A 150 2.45 -16.58 9.08
N VAL A 151 1.89 -16.68 7.88
CA VAL A 151 1.61 -15.55 6.99
C VAL A 151 0.14 -15.59 6.61
N THR A 152 -0.55 -14.48 6.80
CA THR A 152 -1.90 -14.26 6.27
C THR A 152 -1.81 -13.28 5.11
N ILE A 153 -2.50 -13.57 4.02
CA ILE A 153 -2.50 -12.71 2.82
C ILE A 153 -3.93 -12.45 2.40
N GLY A 154 -4.31 -11.19 2.38
CA GLY A 154 -5.51 -10.69 1.72
C GLY A 154 -5.14 -10.05 0.39
N GLU A 155 -5.94 -10.28 -0.65
CA GLU A 155 -5.78 -9.64 -1.96
C GLU A 155 -7.05 -8.90 -2.33
N HIS A 156 -6.90 -7.64 -2.72
CA HIS A 156 -7.99 -6.77 -3.14
C HIS A 156 -7.66 -6.10 -4.47
N LEU A 157 -8.52 -6.29 -5.46
CA LEU A 157 -8.49 -5.48 -6.68
C LEU A 157 -9.16 -4.15 -6.40
N ARG A 158 -8.46 -3.06 -6.66
CA ARG A 158 -8.93 -1.70 -6.38
C ARG A 158 -9.37 -1.01 -7.67
N GLY A 159 -10.49 -0.26 -7.61
CA GLY A 159 -11.00 0.46 -8.78
C GLY A 159 -11.48 -0.46 -9.90
N VAL A 160 -12.16 -1.55 -9.55
CA VAL A 160 -12.77 -2.48 -10.53
C VAL A 160 -14.00 -1.82 -11.16
N PHE A 161 -14.15 -1.91 -12.48
CA PHE A 161 -15.33 -1.42 -13.23
C PHE A 161 -15.57 -2.22 -14.50
#